data_0ff9fc367f5c3445b29a52a5fa8151a9
#
_entry.id   0ff9fc367f5c3445b29a52a5fa8151a9
#
_cell.length_a   1.000
_cell.length_b   1.000
_cell.length_c   1.000
_cell.angle_alpha   90.00
_cell.angle_beta   90.00
_cell.angle_gamma   90.00
#
_symmetry.space_group_name_H-M   'P 1'
#
loop_
_entity.id
_entity.type
_entity.pdbx_description
1 polymer ?
#
loop_
_entity_poly.entity_id
_entity_poly.type
_entity_poly.pdbx_seq_one_letter_code
_entity_poly.pdbx_strand_id
1 'polypeptide(L)'
;VLTELRKEGFQPFMVCQTHVRNEDRRDYTKHMLRLRHASQINGDEANEVVLINSHDGTSSYQMLAGMFRFVCQNGLVCGDTFADVRVHHKGNVIDHVIEGAYEVLRGFELVQDSRDGMRAIALDDGEAEVFARSALVLKYDEPGKTLPITESQILRPRRFDDNRKDLWSTFNRVQENLIKGGLTGRSANGRQQRTRPVQGIDQNV
;
A
#
# COMPACT_ATOMS: atom_id res chain seq x y z
N VAL A 1 -5.17 -5.88 22.15
CA VAL A 1 -4.12 -5.74 21.13
C VAL A 1 -3.67 -4.29 21.02
N LEU A 2 -4.50 -3.33 20.55
CA LEU A 2 -4.06 -1.93 20.33
C LEU A 2 -3.54 -1.23 21.58
N THR A 3 -4.17 -1.46 22.74
CA THR A 3 -3.73 -0.88 24.01
C THR A 3 -2.32 -1.34 24.38
N GLU A 4 -2.04 -2.62 24.18
CA GLU A 4 -0.71 -3.19 24.48
C GLU A 4 0.34 -2.72 23.46
N LEU A 5 0.02 -2.72 22.15
CA LEU A 5 0.91 -2.16 21.14
C LEU A 5 1.27 -0.68 21.40
N ARG A 6 0.33 0.11 21.95
CA ARG A 6 0.62 1.50 22.36
C ARG A 6 1.60 1.59 23.51
N LYS A 7 1.54 0.68 24.48
CA LYS A 7 2.50 0.62 25.59
C LYS A 7 3.91 0.32 25.06
N GLU A 8 4.00 -0.49 24.02
CA GLU A 8 5.25 -0.82 23.34
C GLU A 8 5.74 0.25 22.34
N GLY A 9 5.08 1.41 22.28
CA GLY A 9 5.49 2.55 21.44
C GLY A 9 4.91 2.57 20.03
N PHE A 10 4.08 1.60 19.65
CA PHE A 10 3.40 1.61 18.36
C PHE A 10 2.13 2.48 18.40
N GLN A 11 2.07 3.49 17.56
CA GLN A 11 0.92 4.38 17.48
C GLN A 11 0.11 4.14 16.19
N PRO A 12 -1.21 3.96 16.29
CA PRO A 12 -2.06 3.85 15.10
C PRO A 12 -2.08 5.20 14.37
N PHE A 13 -1.81 5.14 13.07
CA PHE A 13 -1.79 6.31 12.20
C PHE A 13 -2.97 6.32 11.23
N MET A 14 -3.32 5.16 10.69
CA MET A 14 -4.38 5.02 9.71
C MET A 14 -5.17 3.75 9.93
N VAL A 15 -6.47 3.82 9.70
CA VAL A 15 -7.39 2.68 9.71
C VAL A 15 -8.14 2.65 8.38
N CYS A 16 -8.15 1.49 7.74
CA CYS A 16 -8.96 1.24 6.55
C CYS A 16 -9.84 0.02 6.79
N GLN A 17 -11.06 0.06 6.30
CA GLN A 17 -12.00 -1.05 6.35
C GLN A 17 -12.57 -1.28 4.95
N THR A 18 -12.74 -2.55 4.58
CA THR A 18 -13.39 -2.90 3.31
C THR A 18 -14.85 -2.45 3.35
N HIS A 19 -15.27 -1.71 2.34
CA HIS A 19 -16.65 -1.28 2.20
C HIS A 19 -17.53 -2.46 1.79
N VAL A 20 -18.64 -2.67 2.51
CA VAL A 20 -19.65 -3.68 2.18
C VAL A 20 -20.98 -3.01 1.87
N ARG A 21 -21.73 -3.61 0.96
CA ARG A 21 -23.08 -3.13 0.59
C ARG A 21 -24.14 -3.47 1.65
N ASN A 22 -23.90 -4.53 2.43
CA ASN A 22 -24.80 -4.96 3.50
C ASN A 22 -24.23 -4.51 4.85
N GLU A 23 -24.95 -3.64 5.56
CA GLU A 23 -24.54 -3.07 6.85
C GLU A 23 -24.37 -4.14 7.94
N ASP A 24 -25.16 -5.21 7.91
CA ASP A 24 -25.07 -6.32 8.89
C ASP A 24 -23.72 -7.06 8.82
N ARG A 25 -22.99 -6.92 7.71
CA ARG A 25 -21.65 -7.50 7.52
C ARG A 25 -20.51 -6.54 7.81
N ARG A 26 -20.79 -5.31 8.18
CA ARG A 26 -19.77 -4.27 8.39
C ARG A 26 -18.74 -4.67 9.43
N ASP A 27 -19.17 -5.28 10.54
CA ASP A 27 -18.30 -5.67 11.64
C ASP A 27 -17.46 -6.94 11.35
N TYR A 28 -17.81 -7.66 10.27
CA TYR A 28 -17.14 -8.89 9.83
C TYR A 28 -16.19 -8.68 8.65
N THR A 29 -15.92 -7.44 8.28
CA THR A 29 -15.08 -7.14 7.13
C THR A 29 -13.61 -7.14 7.46
N LYS A 30 -12.79 -7.32 6.41
CA LYS A 30 -11.35 -7.15 6.50
C LYS A 30 -11.02 -5.68 6.78
N HIS A 31 -10.16 -5.46 7.75
CA HIS A 31 -9.66 -4.13 8.10
C HIS A 31 -8.15 -4.12 8.19
N MET A 32 -7.57 -2.96 7.95
CA MET A 32 -6.14 -2.70 7.98
C MET A 32 -5.86 -1.56 8.96
N LEU A 33 -4.86 -1.75 9.80
CA LEU A 33 -4.29 -0.75 10.69
C LEU A 33 -2.85 -0.48 10.24
N ARG A 34 -2.48 0.79 10.14
CA ARG A 34 -1.09 1.21 9.96
C ARG A 34 -0.59 1.77 11.26
N LEU A 35 0.49 1.21 11.77
CA LEU A 35 1.09 1.52 13.06
C LEU A 35 2.49 2.07 12.83
N ARG A 36 2.83 3.17 13.48
CA ARG A 36 4.17 3.77 13.48
C ARG A 36 4.84 3.57 14.83
N HIS A 37 6.12 3.24 14.79
CA HIS A 37 6.98 3.33 15.96
C HIS A 37 7.86 4.57 15.88
N ALA A 38 8.02 5.29 16.99
CA ALA A 38 8.75 6.57 17.02
C ALA A 38 10.20 6.45 16.49
N SER A 39 10.84 5.28 16.66
CA SER A 39 12.21 5.02 16.16
C SER A 39 12.29 4.87 14.64
N GLN A 40 11.18 4.79 13.93
CA GLN A 40 11.11 4.47 12.50
C GLN A 40 10.62 5.65 11.64
N ILE A 41 10.65 6.84 12.18
CA ILE A 41 10.28 8.05 11.45
C ILE A 41 11.56 8.73 10.94
N ASN A 42 11.70 8.80 9.62
CA ASN A 42 12.86 9.39 8.94
C ASN A 42 12.40 10.50 7.97
N GLY A 43 12.44 11.76 8.43
CA GLY A 43 12.10 12.90 7.56
C GLY A 43 10.69 12.81 6.99
N ASP A 44 10.57 12.80 5.66
CA ASP A 44 9.28 12.77 4.95
C ASP A 44 8.69 11.35 4.81
N GLU A 45 9.36 10.34 5.31
CA GLU A 45 8.98 8.93 5.20
C GLU A 45 8.89 8.30 6.58
N ALA A 46 8.03 7.30 6.74
CA ALA A 46 7.93 6.50 7.94
C ALA A 46 7.80 5.02 7.60
N ASN A 47 8.53 4.19 8.32
CA ASN A 47 8.30 2.76 8.35
C ASN A 47 7.10 2.45 9.23
N GLU A 48 6.21 1.61 8.74
CA GLU A 48 4.97 1.26 9.41
C GLU A 48 4.76 -0.25 9.44
N VAL A 49 4.24 -0.73 10.55
CA VAL A 49 3.67 -2.07 10.63
C VAL A 49 2.24 -2.00 10.07
N VAL A 50 1.99 -2.75 9.01
CA VAL A 50 0.66 -2.91 8.43
C VAL A 50 0.02 -4.16 9.04
N LEU A 51 -0.99 -3.98 9.86
CA LEU A 51 -1.75 -5.05 10.49
C LEU A 51 -3.06 -5.25 9.73
N ILE A 52 -3.24 -6.41 9.14
CA ILE A 52 -4.49 -6.81 8.46
C ILE A 52 -5.18 -7.87 9.28
N ASN A 53 -6.49 -7.73 9.45
CA ASN A 53 -7.31 -8.68 10.19
C ASN A 53 -8.74 -8.76 9.62
N SER A 54 -9.45 -9.86 9.88
CA SER A 54 -10.89 -9.95 9.69
C SER A 54 -11.56 -10.58 10.92
N HIS A 55 -12.75 -10.12 11.26
CA HIS A 55 -13.51 -10.65 12.42
C HIS A 55 -14.39 -11.85 12.08
N ASP A 56 -14.47 -12.23 10.83
CA ASP A 56 -15.26 -13.38 10.36
C ASP A 56 -14.56 -14.74 10.54
N GLY A 57 -13.36 -14.74 11.14
CA GLY A 57 -12.56 -15.94 11.35
C GLY A 57 -11.92 -16.52 10.08
N THR A 58 -12.09 -15.87 8.92
CA THR A 58 -11.54 -16.34 7.64
C THR A 58 -10.07 -16.05 7.47
N SER A 59 -9.50 -15.11 8.24
CA SER A 59 -8.08 -14.79 8.20
C SER A 59 -7.46 -14.64 9.59
N SER A 60 -6.21 -15.11 9.74
CA SER A 60 -5.36 -14.76 10.88
C SER A 60 -4.93 -13.30 10.83
N TYR A 61 -4.39 -12.76 11.93
CA TYR A 61 -3.66 -11.51 11.88
C TYR A 61 -2.47 -11.65 10.94
N GLN A 62 -2.36 -10.73 9.98
CA GLN A 62 -1.24 -10.64 9.07
C GLN A 62 -0.53 -9.32 9.32
N MET A 63 0.77 -9.38 9.54
CA MET A 63 1.60 -8.19 9.77
C MET A 63 2.65 -8.09 8.67
N LEU A 64 2.75 -6.92 8.07
CA LEU A 64 3.64 -6.62 6.96
C LEU A 64 4.47 -5.38 7.27
N ALA A 65 5.70 -5.35 6.76
CA ALA A 65 6.51 -4.14 6.76
C ALA A 65 6.05 -3.19 5.64
N GLY A 66 5.92 -1.91 5.93
CA GLY A 66 5.58 -0.89 4.93
C GLY A 66 6.38 0.39 5.14
N MET A 67 6.75 1.05 4.05
CA MET A 67 7.32 2.39 4.06
C MET A 67 6.37 3.36 3.37
N PHE A 68 6.01 4.42 4.05
CA PHE A 68 5.00 5.37 3.58
C PHE A 68 5.52 6.80 3.60
N ARG A 69 5.20 7.53 2.54
CA ARG A 69 5.46 8.96 2.46
C ARG A 69 4.35 9.74 3.14
N PHE A 70 4.70 10.71 3.99
CA PHE A 70 3.73 11.53 4.71
C PHE A 70 2.79 12.31 3.78
N VAL A 71 3.32 12.78 2.67
CA VAL A 71 2.60 13.70 1.77
C VAL A 71 1.48 13.01 0.99
N CYS A 72 1.67 11.75 0.58
CA CYS A 72 0.71 11.06 -0.29
C CYS A 72 0.07 9.82 0.33
N GLN A 73 0.54 9.39 1.48
CA GLN A 73 0.09 8.16 2.17
C GLN A 73 0.24 6.87 1.33
N ASN A 74 0.82 6.96 0.15
CA ASN A 74 1.23 5.80 -0.64
C ASN A 74 2.66 5.40 -0.28
N GLY A 75 3.01 4.15 -0.50
CA GLY A 75 4.32 3.63 -0.15
C GLY A 75 4.54 2.20 -0.61
N LEU A 76 5.75 1.74 -0.38
CA LEU A 76 6.14 0.37 -0.61
C LEU A 76 5.67 -0.48 0.57
N VAL A 77 4.91 -1.53 0.31
CA VAL A 77 4.59 -2.58 1.28
C VAL A 77 5.35 -3.82 0.88
N CYS A 78 6.24 -4.27 1.75
CA CYS A 78 6.96 -5.52 1.59
C CYS A 78 6.24 -6.60 2.40
N GLY A 79 5.65 -7.57 1.71
CA GLY A 79 4.88 -8.67 2.30
C GLY A 79 5.72 -9.96 2.39
N ASP A 80 5.33 -10.96 1.66
CA ASP A 80 5.72 -12.39 1.78
C ASP A 80 7.23 -12.69 1.91
N THR A 81 8.12 -11.78 1.54
CA THR A 81 9.56 -12.04 1.51
C THR A 81 10.30 -11.53 2.75
N PHE A 82 9.78 -10.51 3.46
CA PHE A 82 10.56 -9.81 4.50
C PHE A 82 9.97 -9.88 5.91
N ALA A 83 8.68 -9.94 6.08
CA ALA A 83 8.02 -10.15 7.36
C ALA A 83 6.50 -10.39 7.16
N ASP A 84 6.11 -11.55 6.67
CA ASP A 84 4.71 -12.01 6.75
C ASP A 84 4.54 -12.80 8.05
N VAL A 85 4.27 -12.09 9.13
CA VAL A 85 3.97 -12.70 10.41
C VAL A 85 2.48 -12.96 10.51
N ARG A 86 2.12 -14.24 10.61
CA ARG A 86 0.72 -14.66 10.75
C ARG A 86 0.44 -15.15 12.17
N VAL A 87 -0.43 -14.45 12.87
CA VAL A 87 -0.87 -14.81 14.20
C VAL A 87 -2.28 -15.38 14.16
N HIS A 88 -2.43 -16.62 14.58
CA HIS A 88 -3.75 -17.26 14.68
C HIS A 88 -4.56 -16.70 15.85
N HIS A 89 -5.89 -16.64 15.71
CA HIS A 89 -6.83 -16.19 16.75
C HIS A 89 -6.99 -17.22 17.91
N LYS A 90 -5.93 -17.96 18.27
CA LYS A 90 -5.95 -18.99 19.33
C LYS A 90 -4.78 -18.77 20.29
N GLY A 91 -5.01 -19.03 21.57
CA GLY A 91 -3.99 -18.89 22.60
C GLY A 91 -3.73 -17.43 22.99
N ASN A 92 -2.48 -17.11 23.33
CA ASN A 92 -2.06 -15.76 23.74
C ASN A 92 -1.84 -14.84 22.54
N VAL A 93 -2.93 -14.42 21.90
CA VAL A 93 -2.93 -13.59 20.70
C VAL A 93 -2.19 -12.26 20.90
N ILE A 94 -2.29 -11.67 22.10
CA ILE A 94 -1.72 -10.34 22.38
C ILE A 94 -0.19 -10.38 22.30
N ASP A 95 0.42 -11.32 23.02
CA ASP A 95 1.89 -11.44 23.04
C ASP A 95 2.43 -11.81 21.65
N HIS A 96 1.77 -12.71 20.94
CA HIS A 96 2.17 -13.08 19.57
C HIS A 96 2.06 -11.90 18.59
N VAL A 97 1.05 -11.02 18.75
CA VAL A 97 0.95 -9.81 17.91
C VAL A 97 2.04 -8.80 18.26
N ILE A 98 2.42 -8.67 19.53
CA ILE A 98 3.53 -7.81 19.95
C ILE A 98 4.86 -8.34 19.43
N GLU A 99 5.14 -9.64 19.60
CA GLU A 99 6.33 -10.30 19.06
C GLU A 99 6.43 -10.12 17.55
N GLY A 100 5.32 -10.37 16.83
CA GLY A 100 5.24 -10.18 15.39
C GLY A 100 5.48 -8.72 14.97
N ALA A 101 4.98 -7.74 15.72
CA ALA A 101 5.24 -6.33 15.43
C ALA A 101 6.74 -5.99 15.57
N TYR A 102 7.42 -6.55 16.57
CA TYR A 102 8.87 -6.38 16.72
C TYR A 102 9.67 -7.15 15.66
N GLU A 103 9.18 -8.31 15.22
CA GLU A 103 9.79 -9.05 14.10
C GLU A 103 9.72 -8.23 12.81
N VAL A 104 8.57 -7.65 12.51
CA VAL A 104 8.40 -6.73 11.38
C VAL A 104 9.30 -5.50 11.53
N LEU A 105 9.43 -4.96 12.74
CA LEU A 105 10.31 -3.81 13.02
C LEU A 105 11.77 -4.11 12.64
N ARG A 106 12.26 -5.31 12.95
CA ARG A 106 13.62 -5.75 12.56
C ARG A 106 13.77 -5.91 11.03
N GLY A 107 12.69 -6.21 10.33
CA GLY A 107 12.69 -6.32 8.87
C GLY A 107 12.78 -4.98 8.12
N PHE A 108 12.67 -3.84 8.80
CA PHE A 108 12.67 -2.54 8.13
C PHE A 108 13.99 -2.14 7.48
N GLU A 109 15.11 -2.69 7.89
CA GLU A 109 16.39 -2.50 7.20
C GLU A 109 16.27 -2.94 5.73
N LEU A 110 15.67 -4.10 5.49
CA LEU A 110 15.45 -4.61 4.12
C LEU A 110 14.50 -3.73 3.30
N VAL A 111 13.50 -3.13 3.94
CA VAL A 111 12.59 -2.18 3.28
C VAL A 111 13.35 -0.90 2.89
N GLN A 112 14.24 -0.42 3.76
CA GLN A 112 15.08 0.74 3.48
C GLN A 112 16.07 0.45 2.34
N ASP A 113 16.73 -0.70 2.36
CA ASP A 113 17.64 -1.13 1.30
C ASP A 113 16.90 -1.25 -0.04
N SER A 114 15.69 -1.79 -0.04
CA SER A 114 14.83 -1.87 -1.24
C SER A 114 14.51 -0.48 -1.79
N ARG A 115 14.12 0.46 -0.94
CA ARG A 115 13.87 1.85 -1.34
C ARG A 115 15.13 2.49 -1.92
N ASP A 116 16.27 2.33 -1.25
CA ASP A 116 17.52 2.94 -1.67
C ASP A 116 18.04 2.32 -2.97
N GLY A 117 17.84 1.01 -3.13
CA GLY A 117 18.05 0.32 -4.40
C GLY A 117 17.17 0.87 -5.53
N MET A 118 15.88 1.10 -5.28
CA MET A 118 14.98 1.72 -6.26
C MET A 118 15.38 3.17 -6.59
N ARG A 119 15.89 3.93 -5.62
CA ARG A 119 16.40 5.30 -5.84
C ARG A 119 17.69 5.34 -6.67
N ALA A 120 18.50 4.29 -6.60
CA ALA A 120 19.73 4.16 -7.38
C ALA A 120 19.47 3.80 -8.86
N ILE A 121 18.28 3.30 -9.19
CA ILE A 121 17.90 2.93 -10.56
C ILE A 121 17.29 4.16 -11.26
N ALA A 122 18.05 4.76 -12.17
CA ALA A 122 17.52 5.80 -13.05
C ALA A 122 16.73 5.12 -14.19
N LEU A 123 15.55 5.67 -14.50
CA LEU A 123 14.73 5.24 -15.62
C LEU A 123 14.75 6.28 -16.73
N ASP A 124 14.93 5.83 -17.98
CA ASP A 124 14.62 6.66 -19.13
C ASP A 124 13.09 6.74 -19.36
N ASP A 125 12.66 7.58 -20.31
CA ASP A 125 11.25 7.81 -20.54
C ASP A 125 10.54 6.54 -21.08
N GLY A 126 11.24 5.71 -21.88
CA GLY A 126 10.72 4.44 -22.40
C GLY A 126 10.57 3.40 -21.31
N GLU A 127 11.56 3.28 -20.42
CA GLU A 127 11.51 2.37 -19.27
C GLU A 127 10.39 2.75 -18.30
N ALA A 128 10.22 4.05 -18.05
CA ALA A 128 9.11 4.55 -17.22
C ALA A 128 7.74 4.23 -17.86
N GLU A 129 7.59 4.34 -19.19
CA GLU A 129 6.37 3.95 -19.90
C GLU A 129 6.10 2.44 -19.80
N VAL A 130 7.10 1.59 -19.93
CA VAL A 130 6.96 0.14 -19.76
C VAL A 130 6.52 -0.20 -18.34
N PHE A 131 7.12 0.44 -17.33
CA PHE A 131 6.73 0.28 -15.93
C PHE A 131 5.27 0.69 -15.71
N ALA A 132 4.88 1.85 -16.22
CA ALA A 132 3.51 2.35 -16.12
C ALA A 132 2.49 1.44 -16.81
N ARG A 133 2.82 0.94 -18.00
CA ARG A 133 1.99 -0.01 -18.74
C ARG A 133 1.76 -1.29 -17.95
N SER A 134 2.82 -1.83 -17.36
CA SER A 134 2.71 -3.04 -16.50
C SER A 134 1.78 -2.81 -15.33
N ALA A 135 1.88 -1.65 -14.66
CA ALA A 135 0.99 -1.28 -13.56
C ALA A 135 -0.48 -1.13 -14.01
N LEU A 136 -0.71 -0.56 -15.19
CA LEU A 136 -2.07 -0.46 -15.76
C LEU A 136 -2.66 -1.83 -16.09
N VAL A 137 -1.86 -2.74 -16.65
CA VAL A 137 -2.28 -4.12 -16.94
C VAL A 137 -2.65 -4.82 -15.63
N LEU A 138 -1.79 -4.78 -14.61
CA LEU A 138 -2.09 -5.37 -13.30
C LEU A 138 -3.38 -4.84 -12.66
N LYS A 139 -3.68 -3.55 -12.86
CA LYS A 139 -4.88 -2.90 -12.28
C LYS A 139 -6.14 -3.16 -13.08
N TYR A 140 -6.05 -3.22 -14.41
CA TYR A 140 -7.20 -3.22 -15.32
C TYR A 140 -7.24 -4.45 -16.23
N ASP A 141 -6.52 -5.52 -15.88
CA ASP A 141 -6.43 -6.74 -16.68
C ASP A 141 -7.78 -7.45 -16.75
N GLU A 142 -8.60 -7.02 -17.72
CA GLU A 142 -9.80 -7.71 -18.13
C GLU A 142 -9.63 -8.14 -19.59
N PRO A 143 -9.64 -9.46 -19.90
CA PRO A 143 -9.45 -9.96 -21.25
C PRO A 143 -10.40 -9.28 -22.26
N GLY A 144 -9.82 -8.73 -23.33
CA GLY A 144 -10.58 -8.07 -24.41
C GLY A 144 -11.02 -6.63 -24.15
N LYS A 145 -10.66 -6.03 -23.00
CA LYS A 145 -10.91 -4.61 -22.75
C LYS A 145 -9.67 -3.75 -22.98
N THR A 146 -9.87 -2.58 -23.56
CA THR A 146 -8.83 -1.56 -23.67
C THR A 146 -8.59 -0.88 -22.33
N LEU A 147 -7.33 -0.53 -22.05
CA LEU A 147 -6.98 0.23 -20.84
C LEU A 147 -7.75 1.55 -20.82
N PRO A 148 -8.38 1.91 -19.69
CA PRO A 148 -9.22 3.10 -19.60
C PRO A 148 -8.45 4.42 -19.63
N ILE A 149 -7.16 4.39 -19.26
CA ILE A 149 -6.24 5.53 -19.17
C ILE A 149 -4.88 5.15 -19.74
N THR A 150 -4.03 6.14 -20.00
CA THR A 150 -2.71 5.96 -20.61
C THR A 150 -1.57 6.00 -19.59
N GLU A 151 -0.42 5.48 -19.99
CA GLU A 151 0.83 5.49 -19.24
C GLU A 151 1.25 6.93 -18.87
N SER A 152 1.19 7.84 -19.84
CA SER A 152 1.54 9.25 -19.62
C SER A 152 0.67 9.94 -18.56
N GLN A 153 -0.57 9.50 -18.40
CA GLN A 153 -1.45 10.04 -17.37
C GLN A 153 -1.04 9.61 -15.97
N ILE A 154 -0.66 8.34 -15.78
CA ILE A 154 -0.23 7.84 -14.47
C ILE A 154 1.22 8.19 -14.13
N LEU A 155 2.04 8.53 -15.13
CA LEU A 155 3.40 9.04 -14.95
C LEU A 155 3.43 10.54 -14.59
N ARG A 156 2.33 11.26 -14.78
CA ARG A 156 2.29 12.69 -14.50
C ARG A 156 2.45 12.95 -13.01
N PRO A 157 3.48 13.72 -12.58
CA PRO A 157 3.66 14.04 -11.18
C PRO A 157 2.52 14.94 -10.68
N ARG A 158 2.03 14.67 -9.49
CA ARG A 158 1.05 15.53 -8.81
C ARG A 158 1.71 16.64 -7.99
N ARG A 159 3.03 16.52 -7.77
CA ARG A 159 3.86 17.48 -7.03
C ARG A 159 5.16 17.73 -7.76
N PHE A 160 5.74 18.89 -7.49
CA PHE A 160 7.02 19.29 -8.09
C PHE A 160 8.16 18.31 -7.70
N ASP A 161 8.22 17.91 -6.43
CA ASP A 161 9.28 17.06 -5.91
C ASP A 161 9.24 15.61 -6.43
N ASP A 162 8.13 15.21 -7.02
CA ASP A 162 7.96 13.87 -7.60
C ASP A 162 8.47 13.77 -9.06
N ASN A 163 9.20 14.78 -9.55
CA ASN A 163 9.69 14.81 -10.94
C ASN A 163 11.05 14.12 -11.15
N ARG A 164 11.54 13.38 -10.16
CA ARG A 164 12.77 12.62 -10.29
C ARG A 164 12.56 11.42 -11.22
N LYS A 165 13.63 11.06 -11.98
CA LYS A 165 13.62 9.93 -12.93
C LYS A 165 14.14 8.61 -12.33
N ASP A 166 14.10 8.43 -11.03
CA ASP A 166 14.44 7.17 -10.39
C ASP A 166 13.20 6.27 -10.23
N LEU A 167 13.45 4.96 -10.08
CA LEU A 167 12.40 3.96 -9.97
C LEU A 167 11.49 4.22 -8.76
N TRP A 168 12.02 4.65 -7.60
CA TRP A 168 11.22 4.96 -6.40
C TRP A 168 10.22 6.09 -6.65
N SER A 169 10.69 7.17 -7.25
CA SER A 169 9.83 8.33 -7.57
C SER A 169 8.79 7.96 -8.64
N THR A 170 9.17 7.15 -9.64
CA THR A 170 8.26 6.66 -10.67
C THR A 170 7.19 5.73 -10.08
N PHE A 171 7.59 4.78 -9.23
CA PHE A 171 6.67 3.92 -8.50
C PHE A 171 5.64 4.74 -7.70
N ASN A 172 6.09 5.72 -6.92
CA ASN A 172 5.20 6.55 -6.12
C ASN A 172 4.24 7.39 -6.97
N ARG A 173 4.68 7.94 -8.13
CA ARG A 173 3.79 8.66 -9.07
C ARG A 173 2.69 7.77 -9.60
N VAL A 174 3.07 6.59 -10.08
CA VAL A 174 2.14 5.61 -10.65
C VAL A 174 1.14 5.17 -9.60
N GLN A 175 1.63 4.76 -8.43
CA GLN A 175 0.77 4.31 -7.32
C GLN A 175 -0.19 5.41 -6.86
N GLU A 176 0.29 6.64 -6.65
CA GLU A 176 -0.56 7.75 -6.22
C GLU A 176 -1.66 8.06 -7.24
N ASN A 177 -1.34 8.05 -8.53
CA ASN A 177 -2.31 8.29 -9.58
C ASN A 177 -3.38 7.19 -9.65
N LEU A 178 -2.99 5.94 -9.43
CA LEU A 178 -3.93 4.81 -9.38
C LEU A 178 -4.80 4.84 -8.13
N ILE A 179 -4.22 5.17 -6.95
CA ILE A 179 -4.97 5.26 -5.68
C ILE A 179 -5.96 6.43 -5.69
N LYS A 180 -5.50 7.63 -6.04
CA LYS A 180 -6.34 8.85 -6.00
C LYS A 180 -7.34 8.92 -7.14
N GLY A 181 -7.08 8.27 -8.24
CA GLY A 181 -7.94 8.33 -9.41
C GLY A 181 -8.14 9.76 -9.93
N GLY A 182 -9.34 10.03 -10.43
CA GLY A 182 -9.70 11.33 -11.00
C GLY A 182 -9.13 11.58 -12.40
N LEU A 183 -8.45 10.59 -12.98
CA LEU A 183 -7.88 10.67 -14.33
C LEU A 183 -9.00 10.47 -15.36
N THR A 184 -8.99 11.31 -16.38
CA THR A 184 -9.97 11.23 -17.47
C THR A 184 -9.60 10.10 -18.41
N GLY A 185 -10.48 9.16 -18.58
CA GLY A 185 -10.29 7.99 -19.43
C GLY A 185 -11.54 7.66 -20.24
N ARG A 186 -11.55 6.49 -20.88
CA ARG A 186 -12.68 5.98 -21.64
C ARG A 186 -13.15 4.64 -21.09
N SER A 187 -14.47 4.49 -20.96
CA SER A 187 -15.07 3.19 -20.67
C SER A 187 -14.97 2.24 -21.87
N ALA A 188 -15.25 0.95 -21.65
CA ALA A 188 -15.33 -0.05 -22.73
C ALA A 188 -16.28 0.36 -23.88
N ASN A 189 -17.30 1.16 -23.57
CA ASN A 189 -18.27 1.69 -24.55
C ASN A 189 -17.82 3.02 -25.19
N GLY A 190 -16.56 3.42 -25.02
CA GLY A 190 -15.99 4.66 -25.57
C GLY A 190 -16.42 5.96 -24.88
N ARG A 191 -17.29 5.90 -23.86
CA ARG A 191 -17.72 7.08 -23.11
C ARG A 191 -16.62 7.62 -22.23
N GLN A 192 -16.46 8.93 -22.22
CA GLN A 192 -15.52 9.60 -21.32
C GLN A 192 -15.98 9.40 -19.87
N GLN A 193 -15.07 8.97 -19.01
CA GLN A 193 -15.31 8.82 -17.59
C GLN A 193 -14.03 9.14 -16.79
N ARG A 194 -14.19 9.43 -15.50
CA ARG A 194 -13.05 9.58 -14.61
C ARG A 194 -12.80 8.29 -13.85
N THR A 195 -11.52 7.93 -13.68
CA THR A 195 -11.15 6.82 -12.81
C THR A 195 -11.57 7.11 -11.37
N ARG A 196 -12.06 6.09 -10.69
CA ARG A 196 -12.46 6.20 -9.28
C ARG A 196 -11.24 6.05 -8.39
N PRO A 197 -11.20 6.74 -7.22
CA PRO A 197 -10.19 6.46 -6.22
C PRO A 197 -10.36 5.04 -5.69
N VAL A 198 -9.25 4.44 -5.27
CA VAL A 198 -9.27 3.15 -4.56
C VAL A 198 -9.93 3.37 -3.21
N GLN A 199 -10.94 2.56 -2.91
CA GLN A 199 -11.65 2.58 -1.64
C GLN A 199 -11.38 1.25 -0.90
N GLY A 200 -10.81 1.36 0.30
CA GLY A 200 -10.48 0.20 1.11
C GLY A 200 -9.14 -0.44 0.76
N ILE A 201 -9.04 -1.74 0.97
CA ILE A 201 -7.82 -2.53 0.75
C ILE A 201 -7.89 -3.11 -0.66
N ASP A 202 -7.00 -2.64 -1.54
CA ASP A 202 -6.83 -3.18 -2.90
C ASP A 202 -5.42 -3.75 -3.03
N GLN A 203 -5.32 -5.06 -3.22
CA GLN A 203 -4.04 -5.78 -3.33
C GLN A 203 -3.31 -5.54 -4.65
N ASN A 204 -3.99 -4.98 -5.66
CA ASN A 204 -3.41 -4.69 -6.98
C ASN A 204 -2.88 -3.26 -7.10
N VAL A 205 -2.93 -2.47 -6.05
CA VAL A 205 -2.48 -1.09 -5.95
C VAL A 205 -1.69 -0.86 -4.68
#